data_04bb7604f091bffd27a5aeca2da9638b
#
_entry.id   04bb7604f091bffd27a5aeca2da9638b
#
_cell.length_a   1.000
_cell.length_b   1.000
_cell.length_c   1.000
_cell.angle_alpha   90.00
_cell.angle_beta   90.00
_cell.angle_gamma   90.00
#
_symmetry.space_group_name_H-M   'P 1'
#
loop_
_entity.id
_entity.type
_entity.pdbx_description
1 polymer ?
#
loop_
_entity_poly.entity_id
_entity_poly.type
_entity_poly.pdbx_seq_one_letter_code
_entity_poly.pdbx_strand_id
1 'polypeptide(L)'
;MTQPPQPPPNEPPQGGFGAPQDPPPGGFGAPTPPPADPFGKPPATPQSPSPGGYGTPPPAGQPAQQPGYGYPQTPPQGQPPQPGYGLPQGQPQQPGYGFPPGQPPQHGYGYPQQGQPPQQGYGYPTTPMQQPYQPPQNGNGPKKFSTQAQIIVAAVVAVVLIVGAGVWYASSGTDGDKKKNEASTSAGTDGESKGGEGKGLGGSGKEKVPSNTKGAVAFQLPQPKVTDVTTVDGSWLTDKAYVKTGVYEVIGYDPAKGTKLWSIPLPGQLCAASRHMTKDFRTAIVFEEAKRTATKKYQSCNQVAALDLNTGKLMWSKSVTAATSGDAPVRFEEVTLSGTTVAAAGTDGGAAFDLNTGAERWKPKVSTDGCYDTGYAGGEALAAVRKCGKYDDPQLIVQALNPITGAPLSSYKMPPGVEYASIVSTKPLVVAADVGETAGDGSGISDFFSIDAATGKLLVRIPADAEKYAANCRSTEVESCQQLAVGNNRVYLPTEEHEGGGEYGDTNEIVSFDLTTGKQTGDRADAGDRYTMFPLRMDGGNIIAYKEPPYDKGGQIVSIDGSTFKQTVLLENPGDESARDAETSFSSDYAEFLYGNGRLYISEMMISKPRESSLGDKEYLVVAFGTS
;
A
#
# COMPACT_ATOMS: atom_id res chain seq x y z
N MET A 1 11.13 32.45 71.14
CA MET A 1 11.66 33.64 70.47
C MET A 1 10.90 33.83 69.18
N THR A 2 10.06 34.79 69.27
CA THR A 2 9.29 35.59 68.28
C THR A 2 9.33 35.28 66.80
N GLN A 3 8.17 34.97 66.31
CA GLN A 3 7.72 34.88 64.97
C GLN A 3 7.55 36.29 64.33
N PRO A 4 7.96 36.59 63.13
CA PRO A 4 7.66 37.87 62.48
C PRO A 4 6.25 37.85 61.83
N PRO A 5 5.62 39.05 61.69
CA PRO A 5 4.20 39.19 61.31
C PRO A 5 3.91 39.07 59.83
N GLN A 6 2.68 38.63 59.53
CA GLN A 6 2.10 38.57 58.18
C GLN A 6 1.72 39.95 57.63
N PRO A 7 1.79 40.22 56.33
CA PRO A 7 1.23 41.42 55.73
C PRO A 7 -0.28 41.27 55.46
N PRO A 8 -1.03 42.37 55.30
CA PRO A 8 -2.49 42.41 55.22
C PRO A 8 -2.99 42.09 53.77
N PRO A 9 -4.26 41.70 53.61
CA PRO A 9 -4.84 41.40 52.32
C PRO A 9 -5.20 42.64 51.52
N ASN A 10 -4.88 42.68 50.23
CA ASN A 10 -5.33 43.70 49.27
C ASN A 10 -6.72 43.37 48.74
N GLU A 11 -7.67 44.27 48.92
CA GLU A 11 -8.96 44.29 48.26
C GLU A 11 -8.81 44.68 46.77
N PRO A 12 -9.61 44.10 45.82
CA PRO A 12 -9.66 44.57 44.46
C PRO A 12 -10.64 45.71 44.25
N PRO A 13 -10.38 46.68 43.35
CA PRO A 13 -11.28 47.79 43.10
C PRO A 13 -12.50 47.36 42.29
N GLN A 14 -13.67 47.84 42.71
CA GLN A 14 -14.93 47.80 41.99
C GLN A 14 -14.88 48.76 40.80
N GLY A 15 -15.03 48.22 39.57
CA GLY A 15 -15.29 48.95 38.36
C GLY A 15 -16.50 48.33 37.64
N GLY A 16 -17.66 48.97 37.74
CA GLY A 16 -18.87 48.55 37.09
C GLY A 16 -18.82 48.80 35.56
N PHE A 17 -19.17 47.77 34.79
CA PHE A 17 -19.47 47.94 33.38
C PHE A 17 -20.97 47.69 33.18
N GLY A 18 -21.63 48.67 32.56
CA GLY A 18 -23.06 48.66 32.27
C GLY A 18 -23.43 47.61 31.25
N ALA A 19 -24.64 47.13 31.35
CA ALA A 19 -25.26 46.17 30.44
C ALA A 19 -25.33 46.71 29.02
N PRO A 20 -25.16 45.86 27.94
CA PRO A 20 -25.41 46.26 26.58
C PRO A 20 -26.91 46.46 26.32
N GLN A 21 -27.26 47.57 25.67
CA GLN A 21 -28.61 47.84 25.21
C GLN A 21 -28.89 47.03 23.92
N ASP A 22 -30.10 46.49 23.82
CA ASP A 22 -30.63 45.84 22.64
C ASP A 22 -30.75 46.80 21.43
N PRO A 23 -30.39 46.37 20.21
CA PRO A 23 -30.62 47.15 19.01
C PRO A 23 -32.11 47.14 18.60
N PRO A 24 -32.61 48.21 17.97
CA PRO A 24 -34.01 48.31 17.58
C PRO A 24 -34.34 47.36 16.39
N PRO A 25 -35.63 46.91 16.24
CA PRO A 25 -36.05 46.00 15.17
C PRO A 25 -36.08 46.71 13.82
N GLY A 26 -35.13 46.36 12.94
CA GLY A 26 -35.10 46.76 11.54
C GLY A 26 -35.97 45.78 10.71
N GLY A 27 -37.02 46.31 10.10
CA GLY A 27 -37.91 45.56 9.23
C GLY A 27 -37.20 45.15 7.93
N PHE A 28 -37.34 43.88 7.57
CA PHE A 28 -36.94 43.36 6.28
C PHE A 28 -37.90 43.82 5.19
N GLY A 29 -37.47 44.72 4.31
CA GLY A 29 -38.15 45.04 3.08
C GLY A 29 -38.06 43.85 2.10
N ALA A 30 -39.19 43.54 1.48
CA ALA A 30 -39.29 42.53 0.43
C ALA A 30 -38.44 42.89 -0.79
N PRO A 31 -37.80 41.90 -1.48
CA PRO A 31 -37.03 42.14 -2.67
C PRO A 31 -37.90 42.58 -3.84
N THR A 32 -37.47 43.63 -4.54
CA THR A 32 -38.09 44.11 -5.80
C THR A 32 -37.88 43.11 -6.93
N PRO A 33 -38.87 42.85 -7.79
CA PRO A 33 -38.73 41.94 -8.93
C PRO A 33 -37.90 42.61 -10.05
N PRO A 34 -37.15 41.79 -10.85
CA PRO A 34 -36.39 42.30 -11.99
C PRO A 34 -37.32 42.74 -13.14
N PRO A 35 -36.83 43.63 -14.04
CA PRO A 35 -37.64 44.20 -15.14
C PRO A 35 -37.96 43.13 -16.19
N ALA A 36 -39.18 43.21 -16.74
CA ALA A 36 -39.75 42.30 -17.71
C ALA A 36 -39.12 42.42 -19.11
N ASP A 37 -38.85 41.27 -19.73
CA ASP A 37 -38.40 41.13 -21.12
C ASP A 37 -39.62 41.26 -22.07
N PRO A 38 -39.48 41.95 -23.20
CA PRO A 38 -40.68 42.32 -24.04
C PRO A 38 -41.15 41.24 -25.03
N PHE A 39 -40.63 40.05 -25.07
CA PHE A 39 -41.06 38.99 -26.00
C PHE A 39 -41.18 37.60 -25.34
N GLY A 40 -42.33 37.28 -24.79
CA GLY A 40 -42.54 35.91 -24.31
C GLY A 40 -44.03 35.62 -24.10
N LYS A 41 -44.54 34.56 -24.74
CA LYS A 41 -45.89 34.02 -24.58
C LYS A 41 -46.14 33.54 -23.13
N PRO A 42 -47.37 33.68 -22.58
CA PRO A 42 -47.67 33.26 -21.22
C PRO A 42 -47.79 31.74 -21.10
N PRO A 43 -47.29 31.14 -19.97
CA PRO A 43 -47.49 29.74 -19.68
C PRO A 43 -48.86 29.48 -19.03
N ALA A 44 -49.41 28.28 -19.32
CA ALA A 44 -50.68 27.81 -18.81
C ALA A 44 -50.58 27.39 -17.33
N THR A 45 -51.61 27.73 -16.55
CA THR A 45 -51.76 27.39 -15.14
C THR A 45 -52.09 25.91 -14.94
N PRO A 46 -51.53 25.22 -13.90
CA PRO A 46 -51.92 23.87 -13.55
C PRO A 46 -53.18 23.86 -12.69
N GLN A 47 -54.16 23.03 -13.07
CA GLN A 47 -55.35 22.73 -12.28
C GLN A 47 -55.11 21.58 -11.31
N SER A 48 -55.60 21.71 -10.09
CA SER A 48 -55.60 20.68 -9.05
C SER A 48 -56.63 19.60 -9.34
N PRO A 49 -56.39 18.31 -8.96
CA PRO A 49 -57.34 17.24 -9.14
C PRO A 49 -58.30 17.10 -7.93
N SER A 50 -59.57 16.84 -8.20
CA SER A 50 -60.59 16.36 -7.25
C SER A 50 -60.85 14.86 -7.44
N PRO A 51 -61.33 14.14 -6.39
CA PRO A 51 -61.33 12.69 -6.31
C PRO A 51 -62.62 12.02 -6.77
N GLY A 52 -62.46 10.78 -7.27
CA GLY A 52 -63.56 9.79 -7.23
C GLY A 52 -63.91 9.09 -8.53
N GLY A 53 -64.00 7.78 -8.50
CA GLY A 53 -64.76 6.96 -9.41
C GLY A 53 -64.10 5.70 -9.95
N TYR A 54 -64.51 4.54 -9.44
CA TYR A 54 -64.17 3.20 -9.93
C TYR A 54 -64.78 2.93 -11.32
N GLY A 55 -63.98 2.36 -12.24
CA GLY A 55 -64.45 1.87 -13.54
C GLY A 55 -63.53 0.80 -14.09
N THR A 56 -64.14 -0.34 -14.45
CA THR A 56 -63.55 -1.59 -14.99
C THR A 56 -62.85 -1.44 -16.34
N PRO A 57 -61.89 -2.32 -16.67
CA PRO A 57 -61.05 -2.22 -17.89
C PRO A 57 -61.70 -2.92 -19.11
N PRO A 58 -61.45 -2.45 -20.33
CA PRO A 58 -61.70 -3.18 -21.58
C PRO A 58 -60.41 -3.80 -22.15
N PRO A 59 -60.54 -4.71 -23.14
CA PRO A 59 -59.53 -5.74 -23.46
C PRO A 59 -58.44 -5.32 -24.45
N ALA A 60 -57.39 -6.14 -24.46
CA ALA A 60 -56.15 -5.99 -25.18
C ALA A 60 -56.25 -5.91 -26.72
N GLY A 61 -55.53 -4.96 -27.31
CA GLY A 61 -55.21 -4.90 -28.74
C GLY A 61 -53.71 -5.16 -28.96
N GLN A 62 -53.42 -5.92 -30.03
CA GLN A 62 -52.08 -6.40 -30.40
C GLN A 62 -51.10 -5.29 -30.82
N PRO A 63 -49.80 -5.43 -30.56
CA PRO A 63 -48.79 -4.53 -31.12
C PRO A 63 -48.17 -5.03 -32.44
N ALA A 64 -47.77 -4.07 -33.24
CA ALA A 64 -47.09 -4.25 -34.54
C ALA A 64 -45.64 -4.65 -34.37
N GLN A 65 -45.15 -5.39 -35.37
CA GLN A 65 -43.82 -5.99 -35.47
C GLN A 65 -42.71 -4.96 -35.72
N GLN A 66 -41.56 -5.14 -35.07
CA GLN A 66 -40.26 -4.64 -35.50
C GLN A 66 -39.27 -5.80 -35.66
N PRO A 67 -38.27 -5.73 -36.60
CA PRO A 67 -37.48 -6.86 -37.03
C PRO A 67 -36.32 -7.17 -36.08
N GLY A 68 -36.12 -8.47 -35.82
CA GLY A 68 -35.11 -8.97 -34.89
C GLY A 68 -33.76 -9.23 -35.53
N TYR A 69 -32.71 -9.08 -34.74
CA TYR A 69 -31.40 -9.64 -34.97
C TYR A 69 -31.31 -11.00 -34.27
N GLY A 70 -30.87 -12.03 -35.02
CA GLY A 70 -30.84 -13.39 -34.56
C GLY A 70 -29.60 -13.74 -33.74
N TYR A 71 -29.77 -14.54 -32.70
CA TYR A 71 -28.74 -15.31 -32.03
C TYR A 71 -28.89 -16.80 -32.39
N PRO A 72 -27.79 -17.59 -32.42
CA PRO A 72 -27.86 -18.99 -32.77
C PRO A 72 -28.39 -19.86 -31.62
N GLN A 73 -29.24 -20.80 -32.00
CA GLN A 73 -29.85 -21.79 -31.14
C GLN A 73 -28.87 -22.92 -30.75
N THR A 74 -28.86 -23.29 -29.48
CA THR A 74 -28.32 -24.56 -28.97
C THR A 74 -29.32 -25.71 -29.14
N PRO A 75 -28.87 -26.95 -29.41
CA PRO A 75 -29.76 -28.10 -29.57
C PRO A 75 -30.24 -28.68 -28.23
N PRO A 76 -31.34 -29.42 -28.20
CA PRO A 76 -32.00 -29.87 -26.97
C PRO A 76 -31.32 -31.08 -26.33
N GLN A 77 -31.22 -31.05 -25.01
CA GLN A 77 -30.75 -32.14 -24.17
C GLN A 77 -31.82 -33.21 -23.98
N GLY A 78 -31.41 -34.48 -24.18
CA GLY A 78 -32.22 -35.64 -23.84
C GLY A 78 -32.11 -35.97 -22.33
N GLN A 79 -33.22 -36.47 -21.76
CA GLN A 79 -33.34 -36.89 -20.39
C GLN A 79 -32.57 -38.19 -20.09
N PRO A 80 -32.09 -38.39 -18.84
CA PRO A 80 -31.46 -39.62 -18.39
C PRO A 80 -32.48 -40.63 -17.84
N PRO A 81 -32.26 -41.94 -17.94
CA PRO A 81 -33.03 -42.96 -17.26
C PRO A 81 -32.54 -43.25 -15.85
N GLN A 82 -33.45 -43.60 -14.93
CA GLN A 82 -33.25 -43.94 -13.52
C GLN A 82 -32.73 -45.36 -13.28
N PRO A 83 -32.22 -45.66 -12.06
CA PRO A 83 -31.35 -46.77 -11.77
C PRO A 83 -32.04 -48.05 -11.25
N GLY A 84 -31.44 -49.19 -11.51
CA GLY A 84 -31.81 -50.49 -10.95
C GLY A 84 -30.77 -51.01 -9.93
N TYR A 85 -31.27 -51.53 -8.85
CA TYR A 85 -30.55 -52.13 -7.73
C TYR A 85 -29.92 -53.49 -8.09
N GLY A 86 -28.77 -53.81 -7.45
CA GLY A 86 -28.23 -55.16 -7.40
C GLY A 86 -26.82 -55.29 -6.83
N LEU A 87 -26.66 -55.69 -5.59
CA LEU A 87 -25.47 -56.27 -4.94
C LEU A 87 -25.54 -57.81 -5.04
N PRO A 88 -24.50 -58.67 -4.71
CA PRO A 88 -23.26 -58.44 -3.98
C PRO A 88 -22.01 -59.30 -4.38
N GLN A 89 -20.89 -58.98 -3.73
CA GLN A 89 -19.80 -59.88 -3.24
C GLN A 89 -18.74 -60.47 -4.19
N GLY A 90 -17.47 -60.30 -3.79
CA GLY A 90 -16.35 -61.20 -4.10
C GLY A 90 -14.95 -60.53 -4.09
N GLN A 91 -14.26 -60.55 -2.96
CA GLN A 91 -12.78 -60.41 -2.85
C GLN A 91 -12.12 -61.81 -3.03
N PRO A 92 -10.76 -61.96 -2.99
CA PRO A 92 -9.58 -61.16 -3.38
C PRO A 92 -8.57 -61.95 -4.24
N GLN A 93 -7.48 -61.34 -4.72
CA GLN A 93 -6.10 -61.84 -4.71
C GLN A 93 -5.09 -60.98 -5.50
N GLN A 94 -4.01 -60.63 -4.85
CA GLN A 94 -2.70 -60.24 -5.41
C GLN A 94 -1.87 -61.53 -5.69
N PRO A 95 -0.64 -61.51 -6.24
CA PRO A 95 0.28 -60.47 -6.71
C PRO A 95 1.07 -60.81 -8.01
N GLY A 96 1.97 -59.93 -8.46
CA GLY A 96 3.08 -60.40 -9.33
C GLY A 96 3.79 -59.35 -10.20
N TYR A 97 4.96 -59.08 -9.88
CA TYR A 97 6.12 -58.40 -10.47
C TYR A 97 6.31 -58.42 -12.02
N GLY A 98 6.94 -57.37 -12.58
CA GLY A 98 7.78 -57.49 -13.74
C GLY A 98 7.98 -56.22 -14.59
N PHE A 99 9.14 -55.58 -14.51
CA PHE A 99 9.72 -54.60 -15.48
C PHE A 99 10.55 -55.28 -16.56
N PRO A 100 11.19 -54.53 -17.51
CA PRO A 100 10.80 -53.62 -18.59
C PRO A 100 11.32 -54.16 -19.99
N PRO A 101 11.76 -53.43 -21.04
CA PRO A 101 11.66 -52.06 -21.56
C PRO A 101 11.34 -52.03 -23.09
N GLY A 102 11.21 -50.83 -23.69
CA GLY A 102 11.35 -50.65 -25.16
C GLY A 102 10.65 -49.40 -25.76
N GLN A 103 11.42 -48.41 -26.16
CA GLN A 103 11.06 -47.31 -27.08
C GLN A 103 11.22 -47.72 -28.53
N PRO A 104 10.97 -46.84 -29.53
CA PRO A 104 9.78 -46.10 -30.01
C PRO A 104 9.38 -46.58 -31.45
N PRO A 105 8.60 -45.93 -32.31
CA PRO A 105 8.90 -44.69 -33.02
C PRO A 105 7.71 -43.77 -33.35
N GLN A 106 8.06 -42.54 -33.76
CA GLN A 106 7.21 -41.45 -34.24
C GLN A 106 6.53 -41.76 -35.59
N HIS A 107 5.29 -41.30 -35.76
CA HIS A 107 4.71 -40.97 -37.09
C HIS A 107 3.93 -39.67 -36.99
N GLY A 108 4.34 -38.71 -37.83
CA GLY A 108 3.67 -37.45 -38.02
C GLY A 108 2.45 -37.58 -38.94
N TYR A 109 1.46 -36.73 -38.73
CA TYR A 109 0.43 -36.47 -39.70
C TYR A 109 0.34 -34.96 -39.95
N GLY A 110 0.49 -34.63 -41.25
CA GLY A 110 0.46 -33.28 -41.81
C GLY A 110 -0.95 -32.72 -41.91
N TYR A 111 -1.02 -31.42 -41.88
CA TYR A 111 -2.22 -30.63 -42.20
C TYR A 111 -2.25 -30.26 -43.67
N PRO A 112 -3.41 -30.24 -44.35
CA PRO A 112 -3.53 -29.69 -45.67
C PRO A 112 -3.81 -28.17 -45.61
N GLN A 113 -3.06 -27.48 -46.44
CA GLN A 113 -3.13 -26.05 -46.72
C GLN A 113 -4.25 -25.76 -47.74
N GLN A 114 -5.10 -24.78 -47.49
CA GLN A 114 -5.97 -24.17 -48.50
C GLN A 114 -5.83 -22.65 -48.53
N GLY A 115 -5.39 -22.19 -49.58
CA GLY A 115 -5.48 -21.17 -50.59
C GLY A 115 -5.91 -19.75 -50.15
N GLN A 116 -5.00 -18.78 -50.32
CA GLN A 116 -5.30 -17.35 -50.39
C GLN A 116 -5.44 -16.90 -51.85
N PRO A 117 -6.30 -15.89 -52.14
CA PRO A 117 -6.23 -15.14 -53.39
C PRO A 117 -5.36 -13.87 -53.23
N PRO A 118 -4.83 -13.30 -54.34
CA PRO A 118 -3.75 -12.35 -54.34
C PRO A 118 -4.22 -10.90 -54.25
N GLN A 119 -3.45 -10.07 -53.53
CA GLN A 119 -3.51 -8.58 -53.63
C GLN A 119 -2.20 -8.03 -54.17
N GLN A 120 -2.37 -7.07 -55.08
CA GLN A 120 -1.33 -6.42 -55.87
C GLN A 120 -0.45 -5.48 -55.07
N GLY A 121 0.84 -5.47 -55.41
CA GLY A 121 1.85 -4.66 -54.79
C GLY A 121 2.02 -3.27 -55.37
N TYR A 122 2.62 -2.39 -54.56
CA TYR A 122 3.38 -1.24 -55.02
C TYR A 122 4.78 -1.34 -54.43
N GLY A 123 5.78 -1.41 -55.33
CA GLY A 123 7.17 -1.51 -54.96
C GLY A 123 7.86 -0.17 -54.79
N TYR A 124 8.86 -0.13 -53.92
CA TYR A 124 9.96 0.83 -53.93
C TYR A 124 11.29 0.08 -53.89
N PRO A 125 12.38 0.63 -54.49
CA PRO A 125 13.55 -0.11 -54.88
C PRO A 125 14.60 -0.22 -53.76
N THR A 126 15.16 -1.42 -53.61
CA THR A 126 16.31 -1.72 -52.77
C THR A 126 17.60 -1.52 -53.55
N THR A 127 18.56 -0.80 -52.95
CA THR A 127 19.95 -0.81 -53.40
C THR A 127 20.77 -1.79 -52.55
N PRO A 128 21.79 -2.46 -53.13
CA PRO A 128 22.44 -3.59 -52.48
C PRO A 128 23.60 -3.20 -51.59
N MET A 129 23.74 -3.90 -50.46
CA MET A 129 24.91 -3.90 -49.60
C MET A 129 26.07 -4.66 -50.21
N GLN A 130 27.23 -4.05 -50.26
CA GLN A 130 28.52 -4.73 -50.49
C GLN A 130 29.25 -4.94 -49.15
N GLN A 131 29.79 -6.13 -48.98
CA GLN A 131 30.62 -6.57 -47.86
C GLN A 131 32.10 -6.17 -48.02
N PRO A 132 32.89 -6.29 -46.95
CA PRO A 132 34.11 -5.52 -46.69
C PRO A 132 35.39 -6.25 -47.10
N TYR A 133 36.38 -5.48 -47.46
CA TYR A 133 37.75 -5.94 -47.67
C TYR A 133 38.66 -5.51 -46.51
N GLN A 134 39.53 -6.39 -46.03
CA GLN A 134 40.59 -6.19 -45.06
C GLN A 134 41.98 -5.95 -45.72
N PRO A 135 43.05 -5.63 -44.96
CA PRO A 135 43.89 -4.45 -45.11
C PRO A 135 45.27 -4.67 -45.70
N PRO A 136 46.19 -3.67 -45.72
CA PRO A 136 47.48 -3.89 -45.11
C PRO A 136 48.04 -2.75 -44.25
N GLN A 137 48.89 -3.14 -43.28
CA GLN A 137 49.62 -2.34 -42.31
C GLN A 137 50.69 -1.44 -42.93
N ASN A 138 50.91 -0.28 -42.38
CA ASN A 138 52.16 0.24 -41.73
C ASN A 138 52.13 1.76 -41.62
N GLY A 139 52.53 2.28 -40.50
CA GLY A 139 52.76 3.72 -40.31
C GLY A 139 52.78 4.14 -38.83
N ASN A 140 53.94 4.29 -38.24
CA ASN A 140 54.19 4.81 -36.92
C ASN A 140 53.70 6.27 -36.74
N GLY A 141 52.79 6.50 -35.78
CA GLY A 141 52.44 7.82 -35.25
C GLY A 141 52.03 7.72 -33.79
N PRO A 142 52.19 8.73 -32.93
CA PRO A 142 52.04 8.60 -31.48
C PRO A 142 50.59 8.32 -31.10
N LYS A 143 50.39 7.27 -30.29
CA LYS A 143 49.11 6.80 -29.80
C LYS A 143 48.46 7.85 -28.88
N LYS A 144 47.38 8.49 -29.33
CA LYS A 144 46.44 9.24 -28.46
C LYS A 144 45.64 8.25 -27.63
N PHE A 145 45.69 8.43 -26.31
CA PHE A 145 44.89 7.63 -25.38
C PHE A 145 43.39 7.85 -25.66
N SER A 146 42.61 6.77 -25.59
CA SER A 146 41.16 6.85 -25.79
C SER A 146 40.49 7.63 -24.66
N THR A 147 39.35 8.26 -24.93
CA THR A 147 38.58 9.05 -23.96
C THR A 147 38.25 8.26 -22.71
N GLN A 148 38.05 6.93 -22.82
CA GLN A 148 37.86 6.05 -21.68
C GLN A 148 39.07 5.93 -20.76
N ALA A 149 40.29 5.88 -21.34
CA ALA A 149 41.53 5.84 -20.55
C ALA A 149 41.77 7.17 -19.79
N GLN A 150 41.36 8.31 -20.35
CA GLN A 150 41.47 9.61 -19.70
C GLN A 150 40.51 9.73 -18.51
N ILE A 151 39.29 9.15 -18.60
CA ILE A 151 38.33 9.15 -17.49
C ILE A 151 38.82 8.28 -16.33
N ILE A 152 39.39 7.11 -16.60
CA ILE A 152 39.92 6.23 -15.57
C ILE A 152 41.11 6.88 -14.84
N VAL A 153 41.99 7.54 -15.55
CA VAL A 153 43.14 8.26 -14.94
C VAL A 153 42.66 9.43 -14.07
N ALA A 154 41.64 10.17 -14.51
CA ALA A 154 41.08 11.26 -13.72
C ALA A 154 40.42 10.77 -12.43
N ALA A 155 39.72 9.63 -12.49
CA ALA A 155 39.08 9.02 -11.32
C ALA A 155 40.10 8.52 -10.29
N VAL A 156 41.18 7.89 -10.72
CA VAL A 156 42.25 7.41 -9.84
C VAL A 156 42.99 8.57 -9.15
N VAL A 157 43.23 9.66 -9.87
CA VAL A 157 43.87 10.87 -9.29
C VAL A 157 42.97 11.51 -8.24
N ALA A 158 41.64 11.57 -8.49
CA ALA A 158 40.69 12.11 -7.52
C ALA A 158 40.63 11.29 -6.22
N VAL A 159 40.65 9.95 -6.32
CA VAL A 159 40.66 9.05 -5.16
C VAL A 159 41.96 9.18 -4.35
N VAL A 160 43.11 9.30 -5.01
CA VAL A 160 44.40 9.48 -4.33
C VAL A 160 44.47 10.82 -3.60
N LEU A 161 43.91 11.89 -4.16
CA LEU A 161 43.86 13.20 -3.51
C LEU A 161 42.93 13.21 -2.29
N ILE A 162 41.78 12.52 -2.36
CA ILE A 162 40.82 12.42 -1.23
C ILE A 162 41.44 11.59 -0.09
N VAL A 163 42.08 10.46 -0.40
CA VAL A 163 42.73 9.62 0.61
C VAL A 163 43.97 10.32 1.19
N GLY A 164 44.74 11.01 0.36
CA GLY A 164 45.91 11.77 0.81
C GLY A 164 45.56 12.93 1.73
N ALA A 165 44.49 13.68 1.43
CA ALA A 165 43.99 14.76 2.28
C ALA A 165 43.42 14.23 3.61
N GLY A 166 42.73 13.09 3.59
CA GLY A 166 42.20 12.45 4.80
C GLY A 166 43.30 11.97 5.74
N VAL A 167 44.37 11.38 5.23
CA VAL A 167 45.51 10.92 6.04
C VAL A 167 46.32 12.11 6.59
N TRP A 168 46.50 13.19 5.81
CA TRP A 168 47.19 14.40 6.27
C TRP A 168 46.39 15.12 7.37
N TYR A 169 45.07 15.19 7.25
CA TYR A 169 44.21 15.77 8.30
C TYR A 169 44.19 14.95 9.59
N ALA A 170 44.27 13.63 9.51
CA ALA A 170 44.31 12.74 10.66
C ALA A 170 45.69 12.70 11.37
N SER A 171 46.78 13.08 10.71
CA SER A 171 48.15 13.03 11.26
C SER A 171 48.69 14.37 11.78
N SER A 172 48.00 15.48 11.59
CA SER A 172 48.45 16.83 11.98
C SER A 172 47.87 17.37 13.30
N GLY A 173 47.25 16.52 14.12
CA GLY A 173 46.73 16.92 15.43
C GLY A 173 47.65 16.57 16.57
N THR A 174 48.50 17.51 16.98
CA THR A 174 49.32 17.45 18.20
C THR A 174 48.59 18.16 19.34
N ASP A 175 48.50 17.47 20.46
CA ASP A 175 48.22 17.89 21.84
C ASP A 175 47.78 19.33 22.13
N GLY A 176 46.69 19.44 22.94
CA GLY A 176 46.43 20.62 23.71
C GLY A 176 44.95 20.83 24.12
N ASP A 177 44.65 20.39 25.34
CA ASP A 177 43.60 20.92 26.24
C ASP A 177 42.13 21.07 25.86
N LYS A 178 41.36 20.33 26.63
CA LYS A 178 39.93 20.44 26.99
C LYS A 178 39.30 21.82 26.85
N LYS A 179 38.24 21.90 26.05
CA LYS A 179 37.00 22.56 26.40
C LYS A 179 35.82 22.04 25.53
N LYS A 180 34.78 21.62 26.20
CA LYS A 180 33.48 21.21 25.66
C LYS A 180 32.85 22.35 24.86
N ASN A 181 32.34 22.04 23.67
CA ASN A 181 31.18 22.73 23.10
C ASN A 181 30.30 21.71 22.42
N GLU A 182 29.13 21.52 22.99
CA GLU A 182 28.06 20.67 22.53
C GLU A 182 27.37 21.34 21.33
N ALA A 183 27.31 20.65 20.21
CA ALA A 183 26.35 20.94 19.15
C ALA A 183 25.20 19.94 19.28
N SER A 184 24.08 20.47 19.71
CA SER A 184 22.82 19.82 19.98
C SER A 184 22.22 19.16 18.74
N THR A 185 22.13 17.85 18.74
CA THR A 185 21.15 17.09 17.99
C THR A 185 20.18 16.49 18.98
N SER A 186 18.92 16.93 18.91
CA SER A 186 17.86 16.47 19.81
C SER A 186 17.54 15.00 19.52
N ALA A 187 17.99 14.15 20.43
CA ALA A 187 17.51 12.79 20.59
C ALA A 187 16.59 12.74 21.81
N GLY A 188 15.45 12.14 21.63
CA GLY A 188 14.51 11.91 22.72
C GLY A 188 15.02 10.89 23.73
N THR A 189 14.66 11.14 24.91
CA THR A 189 14.94 10.72 26.26
C THR A 189 15.16 9.23 26.53
N ASP A 190 16.08 9.04 27.46
CA ASP A 190 16.63 7.85 28.10
C ASP A 190 15.66 6.91 28.80
N GLY A 191 16.01 5.63 28.74
CA GLY A 191 15.62 4.60 29.67
C GLY A 191 16.73 3.53 29.71
N GLU A 192 17.60 3.65 30.71
CA GLU A 192 18.72 2.76 30.94
C GLU A 192 18.28 1.34 31.32
N SER A 193 18.72 0.33 30.57
CA SER A 193 18.76 -1.05 31.07
C SER A 193 19.91 -1.81 30.40
N LYS A 194 20.87 -2.23 31.22
CA LYS A 194 22.03 -3.06 30.85
C LYS A 194 21.58 -4.44 30.38
N GLY A 195 21.97 -4.81 29.17
CA GLY A 195 21.88 -6.18 28.67
C GLY A 195 22.43 -6.26 27.24
N GLY A 196 23.64 -6.85 27.08
CA GLY A 196 24.19 -7.44 25.87
C GLY A 196 24.26 -6.56 24.62
N GLU A 197 25.40 -5.94 24.37
CA GLU A 197 25.72 -5.20 23.15
C GLU A 197 25.84 -6.11 21.94
N GLY A 198 24.81 -6.14 21.06
CA GLY A 198 24.97 -6.44 19.65
C GLY A 198 25.00 -5.12 18.88
N LYS A 199 26.11 -4.79 18.23
CA LYS A 199 26.21 -3.62 17.35
C LYS A 199 25.42 -3.86 16.08
N GLY A 200 24.11 -3.51 16.09
CA GLY A 200 23.30 -3.43 14.88
C GLY A 200 23.59 -2.13 14.11
N LEU A 201 23.36 -2.14 12.80
CA LEU A 201 23.47 -0.97 11.92
C LEU A 201 22.33 0.03 12.20
N GLY A 202 22.37 0.82 13.25
CA GLY A 202 21.42 1.90 13.44
C GLY A 202 20.64 1.95 14.75
N GLY A 203 21.18 1.41 15.83
CA GLY A 203 20.60 1.53 17.17
C GLY A 203 19.68 0.36 17.57
N SER A 204 19.45 0.24 18.89
CA SER A 204 18.59 -0.81 19.44
C SER A 204 17.13 -0.61 19.02
N GLY A 205 16.48 -1.67 18.56
CA GLY A 205 15.04 -1.70 18.32
C GLY A 205 14.23 -1.41 19.60
N LYS A 206 12.97 -1.06 19.42
CA LYS A 206 12.03 -0.82 20.53
C LYS A 206 11.47 -2.12 21.09
N GLU A 207 11.34 -3.14 20.23
CA GLU A 207 10.81 -4.42 20.64
C GLU A 207 11.80 -5.15 21.54
N LYS A 208 11.28 -5.69 22.63
CA LYS A 208 12.07 -6.39 23.64
C LYS A 208 11.78 -7.89 23.53
N VAL A 209 12.82 -8.69 23.67
CA VAL A 209 12.66 -10.12 23.81
C VAL A 209 11.93 -10.42 25.12
N PRO A 210 10.72 -11.02 25.08
CA PRO A 210 10.01 -11.35 26.31
C PRO A 210 10.72 -12.49 27.06
N SER A 211 10.48 -12.60 28.36
CA SER A 211 11.01 -13.72 29.17
C SER A 211 10.42 -15.06 28.77
N ASN A 212 9.22 -15.05 28.18
CA ASN A 212 8.56 -16.21 27.62
C ASN A 212 8.06 -15.82 26.21
N THR A 213 8.51 -16.53 25.19
CA THR A 213 8.11 -16.29 23.79
C THR A 213 6.85 -17.05 23.39
N LYS A 214 6.39 -18.01 24.21
CA LYS A 214 5.17 -18.78 23.94
C LYS A 214 3.96 -17.89 24.13
N GLY A 215 3.22 -17.70 23.04
CA GLY A 215 2.01 -16.92 23.00
C GLY A 215 0.75 -17.73 23.27
N ALA A 216 -0.34 -17.02 23.42
CA ALA A 216 -1.70 -17.55 23.44
C ALA A 216 -2.59 -16.68 22.56
N VAL A 217 -3.74 -17.21 22.15
CA VAL A 217 -4.79 -16.41 21.53
C VAL A 217 -5.28 -15.40 22.58
N ALA A 218 -5.03 -14.12 22.33
CA ALA A 218 -5.45 -13.05 23.22
C ALA A 218 -6.95 -12.75 23.04
N PHE A 219 -7.39 -12.63 21.78
CA PHE A 219 -8.81 -12.50 21.44
C PHE A 219 -9.04 -12.80 19.96
N GLN A 220 -10.31 -13.02 19.62
CA GLN A 220 -10.81 -13.21 18.27
C GLN A 220 -12.04 -12.33 18.06
N LEU A 221 -12.05 -11.49 17.04
CA LEU A 221 -13.22 -10.70 16.66
C LEU A 221 -13.88 -11.36 15.45
N PRO A 222 -15.16 -11.73 15.54
CA PRO A 222 -15.85 -12.35 14.41
C PRO A 222 -16.03 -11.34 13.26
N GLN A 223 -16.03 -11.85 12.03
CA GLN A 223 -16.32 -11.06 10.85
C GLN A 223 -17.78 -10.54 10.90
N PRO A 224 -17.99 -9.23 10.69
CA PRO A 224 -19.35 -8.68 10.56
C PRO A 224 -20.05 -9.25 9.32
N LYS A 225 -21.37 -9.49 9.45
CA LYS A 225 -22.16 -9.91 8.29
C LYS A 225 -22.38 -8.75 7.33
N VAL A 226 -21.98 -8.95 6.08
CA VAL A 226 -22.16 -8.00 4.98
C VAL A 226 -22.91 -8.67 3.82
N THR A 227 -23.50 -7.88 2.94
CA THR A 227 -24.22 -8.37 1.75
C THR A 227 -23.41 -8.27 0.47
N ASP A 228 -22.31 -7.52 0.51
CA ASP A 228 -21.44 -7.23 -0.62
C ASP A 228 -20.00 -7.06 -0.12
N VAL A 229 -19.03 -7.07 -1.03
CA VAL A 229 -17.62 -6.80 -0.70
C VAL A 229 -17.50 -5.45 0.00
N THR A 230 -16.86 -5.45 1.15
CA THR A 230 -16.73 -4.30 2.02
C THR A 230 -15.29 -4.13 2.45
N THR A 231 -14.71 -2.98 2.14
CA THR A 231 -13.37 -2.61 2.58
C THR A 231 -13.38 -2.34 4.08
N VAL A 232 -12.46 -2.98 4.78
CA VAL A 232 -12.17 -2.81 6.21
C VAL A 232 -10.66 -2.61 6.42
N ASP A 233 -9.96 -2.18 5.38
CA ASP A 233 -8.54 -1.87 5.39
C ASP A 233 -8.24 -0.74 6.39
N GLY A 234 -7.08 -0.84 7.06
CA GLY A 234 -6.64 0.11 8.06
C GLY A 234 -6.73 -0.43 9.48
N SER A 235 -5.55 -0.63 10.03
CA SER A 235 -5.38 -0.99 11.44
C SER A 235 -4.17 -0.24 12.02
N TRP A 236 -4.26 0.11 13.31
CA TRP A 236 -3.23 0.87 14.00
C TRP A 236 -3.09 0.41 15.45
N LEU A 237 -1.87 0.52 15.96
CA LEU A 237 -1.59 0.21 17.35
C LEU A 237 -1.13 1.47 18.08
N THR A 238 -1.88 1.87 19.11
CA THR A 238 -1.54 2.95 20.03
C THR A 238 -1.05 2.37 21.36
N ASP A 239 -0.63 3.22 22.30
CA ASP A 239 -0.27 2.78 23.66
C ASP A 239 -1.46 2.17 24.42
N LYS A 240 -2.71 2.45 24.00
CA LYS A 240 -3.92 2.10 24.74
C LYS A 240 -4.92 1.27 23.97
N ALA A 241 -4.82 1.23 22.64
CA ALA A 241 -5.81 0.59 21.80
C ALA A 241 -5.18 -0.09 20.59
N TYR A 242 -5.70 -1.25 20.24
CA TYR A 242 -5.68 -1.76 18.89
C TYR A 242 -6.88 -1.13 18.15
N VAL A 243 -6.63 -0.51 17.02
CA VAL A 243 -7.68 0.17 16.24
C VAL A 243 -7.87 -0.56 14.93
N LYS A 244 -9.11 -0.82 14.57
CA LYS A 244 -9.48 -1.47 13.30
C LYS A 244 -10.66 -0.75 12.66
N THR A 245 -10.60 -0.60 11.37
CA THR A 245 -11.75 -0.17 10.59
C THR A 245 -12.77 -1.29 10.49
N GLY A 246 -14.03 -0.93 10.50
CA GLY A 246 -15.16 -1.85 10.39
C GLY A 246 -16.20 -1.36 9.37
N VAL A 247 -17.36 -1.96 9.40
CA VAL A 247 -18.47 -1.58 8.51
C VAL A 247 -19.07 -0.27 9.00
N TYR A 248 -18.82 0.83 8.29
CA TYR A 248 -19.27 2.19 8.61
C TYR A 248 -18.80 2.74 9.96
N GLU A 249 -17.68 2.24 10.48
CA GLU A 249 -17.10 2.74 11.73
C GLU A 249 -15.60 2.44 11.80
N VAL A 250 -14.89 3.18 12.65
CA VAL A 250 -13.53 2.86 13.10
C VAL A 250 -13.60 2.57 14.60
N ILE A 251 -13.05 1.46 15.04
CA ILE A 251 -13.23 0.95 16.41
C ILE A 251 -11.87 0.79 17.08
N GLY A 252 -11.77 1.33 18.30
CA GLY A 252 -10.66 1.03 19.21
C GLY A 252 -11.03 -0.09 20.17
N TYR A 253 -10.15 -1.06 20.30
CA TYR A 253 -10.27 -2.21 21.17
C TYR A 253 -9.19 -2.22 22.24
N ASP A 254 -9.48 -2.77 23.39
CA ASP A 254 -8.46 -3.12 24.39
C ASP A 254 -7.44 -4.09 23.75
N PRO A 255 -6.15 -3.75 23.74
CA PRO A 255 -5.16 -4.52 22.96
C PRO A 255 -4.91 -5.94 23.51
N ALA A 256 -5.33 -6.22 24.75
CA ALA A 256 -5.17 -7.55 25.36
C ALA A 256 -6.45 -8.38 25.36
N LYS A 257 -7.62 -7.75 25.36
CA LYS A 257 -8.91 -8.41 25.58
C LYS A 257 -9.85 -8.33 24.36
N GLY A 258 -9.56 -7.47 23.37
CA GLY A 258 -10.46 -7.25 22.24
C GLY A 258 -11.78 -6.59 22.61
N THR A 259 -11.95 -6.08 23.83
CA THR A 259 -13.18 -5.37 24.22
C THR A 259 -13.20 -3.97 23.63
N LYS A 260 -14.35 -3.58 23.06
CA LYS A 260 -14.53 -2.26 22.45
C LYS A 260 -14.36 -1.15 23.49
N LEU A 261 -13.44 -0.22 23.22
CA LEU A 261 -13.19 0.96 24.04
C LEU A 261 -13.98 2.17 23.54
N TRP A 262 -13.97 2.37 22.21
CA TRP A 262 -14.65 3.47 21.56
C TRP A 262 -14.96 3.14 20.08
N SER A 263 -15.79 3.95 19.45
CA SER A 263 -16.13 3.84 18.03
C SER A 263 -16.36 5.23 17.44
N ILE A 264 -15.87 5.41 16.22
CA ILE A 264 -16.09 6.58 15.38
C ILE A 264 -17.03 6.13 14.24
N PRO A 265 -18.31 6.52 14.24
CA PRO A 265 -19.22 6.18 13.14
C PRO A 265 -18.86 6.97 11.87
N LEU A 266 -18.95 6.31 10.72
CA LEU A 266 -18.74 6.91 9.41
C LEU A 266 -20.06 7.01 8.65
N PRO A 267 -20.29 8.10 7.90
CA PRO A 267 -21.47 8.25 7.05
C PRO A 267 -21.58 7.22 5.93
N GLY A 268 -20.44 6.78 5.39
CA GLY A 268 -20.31 5.82 4.31
C GLY A 268 -19.27 4.75 4.58
N GLN A 269 -19.05 3.87 3.60
CA GLN A 269 -18.05 2.82 3.68
C GLN A 269 -16.63 3.42 3.57
N LEU A 270 -15.68 2.83 4.27
CA LEU A 270 -14.27 3.14 4.10
C LEU A 270 -13.83 2.82 2.66
N CYS A 271 -12.97 3.67 2.11
CA CYS A 271 -12.34 3.48 0.81
C CYS A 271 -10.83 3.26 0.94
N ALA A 272 -10.17 4.03 1.80
CA ALA A 272 -8.72 3.93 2.03
C ALA A 272 -8.36 4.40 3.44
N ALA A 273 -7.23 3.90 3.94
CA ALA A 273 -6.67 4.27 5.23
C ALA A 273 -5.16 4.49 5.12
N SER A 274 -4.65 5.54 5.75
CA SER A 274 -3.22 5.80 5.81
C SER A 274 -2.52 4.75 6.68
N ARG A 275 -1.44 4.16 6.18
CA ARG A 275 -0.55 3.28 6.96
C ARG A 275 0.21 4.05 8.05
N HIS A 276 0.30 5.37 7.92
CA HIS A 276 1.05 6.23 8.81
C HIS A 276 0.16 6.88 9.87
N MET A 277 0.73 7.06 11.03
CA MET A 277 0.16 7.88 12.09
C MET A 277 1.25 8.74 12.74
N THR A 278 0.84 9.84 13.36
CA THR A 278 1.73 10.70 14.11
C THR A 278 2.13 10.06 15.46
N LYS A 279 3.15 10.61 16.11
CA LYS A 279 3.58 10.15 17.45
C LYS A 279 2.49 10.31 18.51
N ASP A 280 1.54 11.23 18.31
CA ASP A 280 0.37 11.45 19.16
C ASP A 280 -0.89 10.72 18.63
N PHE A 281 -0.68 9.69 17.78
CA PHE A 281 -1.69 8.75 17.29
C PHE A 281 -2.82 9.38 16.47
N ARG A 282 -2.48 10.31 15.57
CA ARG A 282 -3.39 10.84 14.56
C ARG A 282 -3.12 10.20 13.21
N THR A 283 -4.18 9.90 12.47
CA THR A 283 -4.11 9.31 11.14
C THR A 283 -5.17 9.90 10.21
N ALA A 284 -5.23 9.40 8.98
CA ALA A 284 -6.18 9.86 7.98
C ALA A 284 -6.87 8.68 7.27
N ILE A 285 -8.10 8.91 6.82
CA ILE A 285 -8.90 7.96 6.06
C ILE A 285 -9.63 8.67 4.92
N VAL A 286 -10.05 7.87 3.93
CA VAL A 286 -11.02 8.25 2.88
C VAL A 286 -12.23 7.35 3.01
N PHE A 287 -13.43 7.92 2.87
CA PHE A 287 -14.68 7.16 2.92
C PHE A 287 -15.74 7.74 1.99
N GLU A 288 -16.76 6.94 1.72
CA GLU A 288 -17.93 7.32 0.92
C GLU A 288 -18.76 8.39 1.60
N GLU A 289 -19.36 9.29 0.82
CA GLU A 289 -20.19 10.39 1.34
C GLU A 289 -21.43 9.97 2.12
N ALA A 290 -21.95 8.77 1.81
CA ALA A 290 -23.15 8.23 2.45
C ALA A 290 -23.16 6.69 2.38
N LYS A 291 -24.04 6.07 3.16
CA LYS A 291 -24.29 4.62 3.09
C LYS A 291 -24.88 4.23 1.74
N ARG A 292 -24.45 3.08 1.25
CA ARG A 292 -25.03 2.45 0.06
C ARG A 292 -26.47 2.06 0.32
N THR A 293 -27.33 2.17 -0.69
CA THR A 293 -28.74 1.81 -0.63
C THR A 293 -29.11 0.86 -1.77
N ALA A 294 -30.27 0.23 -1.71
CA ALA A 294 -30.75 -0.64 -2.78
C ALA A 294 -30.83 0.07 -4.15
N THR A 295 -31.09 1.39 -4.15
CA THR A 295 -31.21 2.22 -5.35
C THR A 295 -29.89 2.90 -5.74
N LYS A 296 -28.99 3.17 -4.78
CA LYS A 296 -27.66 3.74 -5.00
C LYS A 296 -26.60 2.79 -4.41
N LYS A 297 -26.24 1.79 -5.18
CA LYS A 297 -25.31 0.72 -4.78
C LYS A 297 -23.86 1.18 -4.65
N TYR A 298 -23.50 2.28 -5.31
CA TYR A 298 -22.15 2.85 -5.29
C TYR A 298 -22.26 4.30 -4.82
N GLN A 299 -21.38 4.67 -3.93
CA GLN A 299 -21.21 6.03 -3.43
C GLN A 299 -19.80 6.51 -3.80
N SER A 300 -19.62 7.82 -3.86
CA SER A 300 -18.30 8.39 -4.17
C SER A 300 -17.42 8.42 -2.94
N CYS A 301 -16.17 7.95 -3.08
CA CYS A 301 -15.09 8.08 -2.10
C CYS A 301 -14.53 9.50 -2.14
N ASN A 302 -15.25 10.46 -1.62
CA ASN A 302 -14.91 11.89 -1.73
C ASN A 302 -14.72 12.60 -0.38
N GLN A 303 -14.80 11.86 0.73
CA GLN A 303 -14.59 12.39 2.07
C GLN A 303 -13.20 12.01 2.59
N VAL A 304 -12.33 13.00 2.77
CA VAL A 304 -11.04 12.85 3.46
C VAL A 304 -11.23 13.28 4.90
N ALA A 305 -10.71 12.51 5.85
CA ALA A 305 -10.84 12.83 7.26
C ALA A 305 -9.56 12.55 8.05
N ALA A 306 -9.39 13.28 9.15
CA ALA A 306 -8.39 12.98 10.17
C ALA A 306 -9.04 12.42 11.43
N LEU A 307 -8.36 11.44 12.03
CA LEU A 307 -8.77 10.74 13.24
C LEU A 307 -7.76 10.96 14.35
N ASP A 308 -8.24 11.18 15.56
CA ASP A 308 -7.45 11.05 16.79
C ASP A 308 -7.73 9.67 17.41
N LEU A 309 -6.79 8.75 17.23
CA LEU A 309 -6.91 7.36 17.69
C LEU A 309 -6.72 7.22 19.21
N ASN A 310 -6.10 8.21 19.86
CA ASN A 310 -5.92 8.20 21.30
C ASN A 310 -7.24 8.49 22.03
N THR A 311 -8.07 9.36 21.44
CA THR A 311 -9.36 9.76 22.01
C THR A 311 -10.57 9.12 21.33
N GLY A 312 -10.38 8.44 20.20
CA GLY A 312 -11.47 7.86 19.41
C GLY A 312 -12.38 8.92 18.81
N LYS A 313 -11.81 9.99 18.24
CA LYS A 313 -12.59 11.11 17.69
C LYS A 313 -12.26 11.38 16.24
N LEU A 314 -13.31 11.66 15.46
CA LEU A 314 -13.18 12.30 14.16
C LEU A 314 -12.79 13.78 14.40
N MET A 315 -11.62 14.18 13.91
CA MET A 315 -11.13 15.56 14.07
C MET A 315 -11.83 16.49 13.08
N TRP A 316 -11.89 16.09 11.84
CA TRP A 316 -12.57 16.79 10.75
C TRP A 316 -12.83 15.82 9.59
N SER A 317 -13.79 16.17 8.73
CA SER A 317 -14.01 15.56 7.40
C SER A 317 -14.20 16.65 6.37
N LYS A 318 -13.63 16.47 5.18
CA LYS A 318 -13.62 17.44 4.07
C LYS A 318 -13.82 16.74 2.74
N SER A 319 -14.50 17.42 1.83
CA SER A 319 -14.49 17.14 0.40
C SER A 319 -13.95 18.34 -0.35
N VAL A 320 -13.49 18.13 -1.57
CA VAL A 320 -12.93 19.17 -2.45
C VAL A 320 -13.63 19.11 -3.79
N THR A 321 -13.97 20.25 -4.35
CA THR A 321 -14.42 20.38 -5.75
C THR A 321 -13.30 20.92 -6.60
N ALA A 322 -13.14 20.40 -7.82
CA ALA A 322 -12.10 20.82 -8.74
C ALA A 322 -12.59 20.72 -10.19
N ALA A 323 -12.01 21.55 -11.07
CA ALA A 323 -12.32 21.49 -12.50
C ALA A 323 -11.91 20.16 -13.16
N THR A 324 -10.92 19.45 -12.59
CA THR A 324 -10.51 18.10 -13.02
C THR A 324 -11.62 17.04 -12.86
N SER A 325 -12.57 17.27 -11.96
CA SER A 325 -13.74 16.41 -11.73
C SER A 325 -15.04 17.04 -12.23
N GLY A 326 -14.97 18.02 -13.16
CA GLY A 326 -16.15 18.71 -13.71
C GLY A 326 -16.90 19.52 -12.67
N ASP A 327 -16.20 20.16 -11.74
CA ASP A 327 -16.74 20.90 -10.59
C ASP A 327 -17.59 20.05 -9.61
N ALA A 328 -17.50 18.71 -9.73
CA ALA A 328 -18.03 17.78 -8.75
C ALA A 328 -17.01 17.54 -7.61
N PRO A 329 -17.41 16.88 -6.50
CA PRO A 329 -16.45 16.41 -5.52
C PRO A 329 -15.41 15.47 -6.13
N VAL A 330 -14.13 15.74 -5.86
CA VAL A 330 -12.98 14.93 -6.27
C VAL A 330 -13.08 13.56 -5.60
N ARG A 331 -12.82 12.49 -6.36
CA ARG A 331 -12.76 11.12 -5.85
C ARG A 331 -11.33 10.76 -5.49
N PHE A 332 -11.19 10.12 -4.35
CA PHE A 332 -9.91 9.66 -3.82
C PHE A 332 -9.92 8.14 -3.67
N GLU A 333 -8.85 7.50 -4.08
CA GLU A 333 -8.67 6.05 -4.03
C GLU A 333 -7.66 5.64 -2.95
N GLU A 334 -6.78 6.58 -2.58
CA GLU A 334 -5.77 6.37 -1.55
C GLU A 334 -5.54 7.64 -0.70
N VAL A 335 -4.95 7.45 0.49
CA VAL A 335 -4.61 8.52 1.41
C VAL A 335 -3.37 8.17 2.21
N THR A 336 -2.51 9.16 2.41
CA THR A 336 -1.31 9.02 3.24
C THR A 336 -1.12 10.21 4.19
N LEU A 337 -0.20 10.05 5.13
CA LEU A 337 0.16 11.06 6.12
C LEU A 337 1.67 11.28 6.15
N SER A 338 2.11 12.54 6.02
CA SER A 338 3.50 12.94 6.23
C SER A 338 3.56 14.17 7.14
N GLY A 339 4.10 14.00 8.34
CA GLY A 339 4.12 15.04 9.37
C GLY A 339 2.72 15.54 9.71
N THR A 340 2.39 16.78 9.34
CA THR A 340 1.07 17.39 9.50
C THR A 340 0.29 17.49 8.19
N THR A 341 0.68 16.74 7.16
CA THR A 341 0.00 16.74 5.85
C THR A 341 -0.74 15.45 5.63
N VAL A 342 -2.04 15.55 5.47
CA VAL A 342 -2.90 14.50 4.91
C VAL A 342 -2.96 14.71 3.40
N ALA A 343 -2.52 13.74 2.61
CA ALA A 343 -2.56 13.81 1.16
C ALA A 343 -3.37 12.62 0.61
N ALA A 344 -4.30 12.90 -0.29
CA ALA A 344 -5.18 11.92 -0.90
C ALA A 344 -5.21 12.12 -2.42
N ALA A 345 -5.27 11.04 -3.18
CA ALA A 345 -5.31 11.10 -4.63
C ALA A 345 -6.16 9.99 -5.24
N GLY A 346 -6.39 10.11 -6.53
CA GLY A 346 -7.10 9.17 -7.38
C GLY A 346 -7.11 9.67 -8.82
N THR A 347 -7.99 9.13 -9.63
CA THR A 347 -8.07 9.46 -11.07
C THR A 347 -8.43 10.92 -11.36
N ASP A 348 -9.04 11.64 -10.40
CA ASP A 348 -9.35 13.06 -10.55
C ASP A 348 -8.17 13.98 -10.14
N GLY A 349 -7.04 13.38 -9.69
CA GLY A 349 -5.85 14.07 -9.21
C GLY A 349 -5.77 14.14 -7.68
N GLY A 350 -4.74 14.84 -7.16
CA GLY A 350 -4.42 14.85 -5.74
C GLY A 350 -4.76 16.15 -5.00
N ALA A 351 -5.17 16.01 -3.73
CA ALA A 351 -5.41 17.09 -2.78
C ALA A 351 -4.68 16.84 -1.46
N ALA A 352 -4.42 17.91 -0.71
CA ALA A 352 -3.90 17.76 0.64
C ALA A 352 -4.47 18.77 1.63
N PHE A 353 -4.43 18.38 2.90
CA PHE A 353 -5.02 19.11 4.01
C PHE A 353 -4.04 19.18 5.19
N ASP A 354 -4.18 20.21 5.98
CA ASP A 354 -3.54 20.27 7.29
C ASP A 354 -4.20 19.27 8.25
N LEU A 355 -3.42 18.39 8.84
CA LEU A 355 -3.90 17.33 9.75
C LEU A 355 -4.72 17.87 10.93
N ASN A 356 -4.31 19.01 11.49
CA ASN A 356 -4.92 19.52 12.71
C ASN A 356 -6.22 20.28 12.45
N THR A 357 -6.27 21.01 11.32
CA THR A 357 -7.36 21.96 11.04
C THR A 357 -8.27 21.55 9.89
N GLY A 358 -7.84 20.62 9.04
CA GLY A 358 -8.52 20.28 7.79
C GLY A 358 -8.46 21.42 6.76
N ALA A 359 -7.60 22.41 6.94
CA ALA A 359 -7.41 23.47 5.94
C ALA A 359 -6.76 22.88 4.68
N GLU A 360 -7.33 23.20 3.53
CA GLU A 360 -6.79 22.79 2.22
C GLU A 360 -5.38 23.39 2.02
N ARG A 361 -4.40 22.54 1.69
CA ARG A 361 -3.04 22.94 1.31
C ARG A 361 -2.92 23.08 -0.20
N TRP A 362 -3.44 22.11 -0.94
CA TRP A 362 -3.60 22.14 -2.39
C TRP A 362 -4.74 21.24 -2.83
N LYS A 363 -5.18 21.43 -4.06
CA LYS A 363 -6.20 20.60 -4.73
C LYS A 363 -5.85 20.38 -6.19
N PRO A 364 -6.49 19.40 -6.87
CA PRO A 364 -6.25 19.13 -8.27
C PRO A 364 -6.45 20.38 -9.13
N LYS A 365 -5.58 20.56 -10.11
CA LYS A 365 -5.65 21.65 -11.10
C LYS A 365 -5.56 21.04 -12.50
N VAL A 366 -6.35 21.57 -13.42
CA VAL A 366 -6.21 21.23 -14.82
C VAL A 366 -4.81 21.66 -15.28
N SER A 367 -4.05 20.70 -15.79
CA SER A 367 -2.71 20.93 -16.30
C SER A 367 -2.76 21.06 -17.82
N THR A 368 -2.00 22.02 -18.38
CA THR A 368 -1.88 22.20 -19.84
C THR A 368 -1.13 21.07 -20.53
N ASP A 369 -0.30 20.35 -19.79
CA ASP A 369 0.48 19.21 -20.25
C ASP A 369 -0.17 17.85 -19.91
N GLY A 370 -1.43 17.87 -19.43
CA GLY A 370 -2.20 16.68 -19.11
C GLY A 370 -1.69 15.90 -17.90
N CYS A 371 -0.81 16.50 -17.09
CA CYS A 371 -0.26 15.82 -15.90
C CYS A 371 -1.18 15.92 -14.68
N TYR A 372 -1.26 14.84 -13.90
CA TYR A 372 -1.95 14.81 -12.60
C TYR A 372 -1.24 13.89 -11.63
N ASP A 373 -1.42 14.08 -10.34
CA ASP A 373 -0.87 13.20 -9.31
C ASP A 373 -1.81 12.01 -9.16
N THR A 374 -1.30 10.80 -9.39
CA THR A 374 -2.09 9.56 -9.27
C THR A 374 -2.18 9.11 -7.83
N GLY A 375 -1.14 9.38 -7.03
CA GLY A 375 -1.06 8.98 -5.63
C GLY A 375 0.10 9.60 -4.90
N TYR A 376 0.08 9.45 -3.58
CA TYR A 376 1.09 9.95 -2.67
C TYR A 376 1.58 8.85 -1.73
N ALA A 377 2.84 8.93 -1.32
CA ALA A 377 3.40 8.16 -0.22
C ALA A 377 3.93 9.08 0.88
N GLY A 378 3.69 8.70 2.12
CA GLY A 378 3.94 9.49 3.31
C GLY A 378 5.07 8.96 4.20
N GLY A 379 4.88 9.10 5.50
CA GLY A 379 5.86 8.74 6.52
C GLY A 379 6.83 9.89 6.83
N GLU A 380 8.15 9.63 6.77
CA GLU A 380 9.17 10.62 7.12
C GLU A 380 9.27 11.79 6.13
N ALA A 381 8.91 11.56 4.87
CA ALA A 381 8.82 12.57 3.83
C ALA A 381 7.52 12.41 3.04
N LEU A 382 7.26 13.28 2.08
CA LEU A 382 6.13 13.17 1.16
C LEU A 382 6.66 13.01 -0.26
N ALA A 383 6.13 12.04 -0.97
CA ALA A 383 6.43 11.85 -2.38
C ALA A 383 5.14 11.58 -3.17
N ALA A 384 5.18 11.82 -4.48
CA ALA A 384 4.07 11.59 -5.39
C ALA A 384 4.51 10.82 -6.62
N VAL A 385 3.59 10.04 -7.19
CA VAL A 385 3.66 9.59 -8.56
C VAL A 385 2.74 10.47 -9.40
N ARG A 386 3.32 11.11 -10.41
CA ARG A 386 2.63 12.00 -11.35
C ARG A 386 2.58 11.34 -12.71
N LYS A 387 1.40 11.23 -13.28
CA LYS A 387 1.16 10.67 -14.61
C LYS A 387 0.96 11.80 -15.61
N CYS A 388 1.69 11.76 -16.71
CA CYS A 388 1.67 12.76 -17.77
C CYS A 388 1.49 12.10 -19.14
N GLY A 389 1.06 12.86 -20.13
CA GLY A 389 0.97 12.41 -21.51
C GLY A 389 -0.35 11.73 -21.85
N LYS A 390 -0.33 10.83 -22.84
CA LYS A 390 -1.52 10.15 -23.33
C LYS A 390 -1.85 8.94 -22.46
N TYR A 391 -3.11 8.53 -22.50
CA TYR A 391 -3.60 7.40 -21.71
C TYR A 391 -2.90 6.07 -22.03
N ASP A 392 -2.61 5.83 -23.30
CA ASP A 392 -2.02 4.62 -23.86
C ASP A 392 -0.48 4.64 -23.90
N ASP A 393 0.16 5.76 -23.57
CA ASP A 393 1.61 5.92 -23.48
C ASP A 393 1.96 6.96 -22.39
N PRO A 394 1.71 6.63 -21.13
CA PRO A 394 1.95 7.57 -20.03
C PRO A 394 3.42 7.70 -19.68
N GLN A 395 3.84 8.89 -19.34
CA GLN A 395 5.11 9.13 -18.66
C GLN A 395 4.88 9.29 -17.16
N LEU A 396 5.41 8.38 -16.37
CA LEU A 396 5.41 8.51 -14.92
C LEU A 396 6.59 9.34 -14.42
N ILE A 397 6.32 10.18 -13.45
CA ILE A 397 7.32 11.03 -12.79
C ILE A 397 7.16 10.85 -11.28
N VAL A 398 8.21 10.38 -10.62
CA VAL A 398 8.29 10.34 -9.16
C VAL A 398 8.82 11.67 -8.66
N GLN A 399 8.14 12.28 -7.70
CA GLN A 399 8.52 13.59 -7.15
C GLN A 399 8.63 13.51 -5.62
N ALA A 400 9.76 13.95 -5.07
CA ALA A 400 9.82 14.32 -3.67
C ALA A 400 9.15 15.69 -3.50
N LEU A 401 8.25 15.82 -2.54
CA LEU A 401 7.44 17.03 -2.37
C LEU A 401 7.75 17.76 -1.06
N ASN A 402 7.62 19.07 -1.11
CA ASN A 402 7.47 19.86 0.10
C ASN A 402 6.09 19.55 0.73
N PRO A 403 6.02 18.98 1.94
CA PRO A 403 4.75 18.52 2.49
C PRO A 403 3.78 19.66 2.82
N ILE A 404 4.23 20.89 2.95
CA ILE A 404 3.38 22.03 3.27
C ILE A 404 2.77 22.67 2.01
N THR A 405 3.54 22.76 0.94
CA THR A 405 3.15 23.49 -0.28
C THR A 405 2.79 22.59 -1.46
N GLY A 406 3.11 21.27 -1.39
CA GLY A 406 2.99 20.36 -2.52
C GLY A 406 3.97 20.63 -3.66
N ALA A 407 4.86 21.62 -3.52
CA ALA A 407 5.84 21.93 -4.57
C ALA A 407 6.88 20.81 -4.68
N PRO A 408 7.25 20.39 -5.90
CA PRO A 408 8.29 19.39 -6.09
C PRO A 408 9.64 19.94 -5.63
N LEU A 409 10.32 19.17 -4.79
CA LEU A 409 11.71 19.39 -4.36
C LEU A 409 12.67 18.81 -5.38
N SER A 410 12.31 17.64 -5.91
CA SER A 410 13.05 16.95 -6.97
C SER A 410 12.09 16.10 -7.80
N SER A 411 12.55 15.63 -8.96
CA SER A 411 11.75 14.81 -9.88
C SER A 411 12.64 13.79 -10.59
N TYR A 412 12.13 12.57 -10.72
CA TYR A 412 12.72 11.50 -11.50
C TYR A 412 11.69 10.97 -12.51
N LYS A 413 12.07 10.94 -13.80
CA LYS A 413 11.24 10.32 -14.84
C LYS A 413 11.50 8.83 -14.87
N MET A 414 10.43 8.04 -14.71
CA MET A 414 10.52 6.59 -14.83
C MET A 414 10.87 6.20 -16.29
N PRO A 415 11.46 5.02 -16.49
CA PRO A 415 11.68 4.49 -17.84
C PRO A 415 10.39 4.47 -18.67
N PRO A 416 10.46 4.58 -20.01
CA PRO A 416 9.31 4.36 -20.87
C PRO A 416 8.73 2.95 -20.69
N GLY A 417 7.42 2.81 -20.85
CA GLY A 417 6.71 1.53 -20.71
C GLY A 417 6.39 1.13 -19.27
N VAL A 418 6.67 2.00 -18.28
CA VAL A 418 6.19 1.81 -16.91
C VAL A 418 4.80 2.42 -16.81
N GLU A 419 3.79 1.59 -16.57
CA GLU A 419 2.39 2.03 -16.43
C GLU A 419 2.02 2.41 -15.00
N TYR A 420 2.64 1.74 -14.02
CA TYR A 420 2.42 1.92 -12.58
C TYR A 420 3.75 1.96 -11.86
N ALA A 421 3.82 2.77 -10.83
CA ALA A 421 4.98 2.87 -9.95
C ALA A 421 4.50 3.01 -8.51
N SER A 422 5.02 2.18 -7.63
CA SER A 422 4.71 2.20 -6.20
C SER A 422 5.89 2.73 -5.40
N ILE A 423 5.62 3.64 -4.47
CA ILE A 423 6.65 4.19 -3.58
C ILE A 423 6.74 3.31 -2.34
N VAL A 424 7.82 2.57 -2.23
CA VAL A 424 8.11 1.66 -1.12
C VAL A 424 8.53 2.41 0.15
N SER A 425 9.30 3.47 -0.02
CA SER A 425 9.80 4.32 1.07
C SER A 425 10.03 5.73 0.55
N THR A 426 9.76 6.71 1.39
CA THR A 426 10.01 8.13 1.07
C THR A 426 11.36 8.61 1.59
N LYS A 427 12.01 7.86 2.53
CA LYS A 427 13.32 8.20 3.09
C LYS A 427 14.05 6.94 3.61
N PRO A 428 15.01 6.41 2.84
CA PRO A 428 15.41 6.81 1.47
C PRO A 428 14.27 6.66 0.47
N LEU A 429 14.31 7.40 -0.64
CA LEU A 429 13.29 7.30 -1.68
C LEU A 429 13.53 6.05 -2.52
N VAL A 430 12.65 5.08 -2.38
CA VAL A 430 12.68 3.78 -3.09
C VAL A 430 11.36 3.58 -3.78
N VAL A 431 11.42 3.23 -5.06
CA VAL A 431 10.26 3.02 -5.92
C VAL A 431 10.34 1.62 -6.51
N ALA A 432 9.23 0.90 -6.52
CA ALA A 432 9.06 -0.37 -7.22
C ALA A 432 8.22 -0.15 -8.48
N ALA A 433 8.54 -0.87 -9.54
CA ALA A 433 7.78 -0.85 -10.78
C ALA A 433 8.00 -2.12 -11.59
N ASP A 434 7.02 -2.45 -12.43
CA ASP A 434 7.22 -3.40 -13.51
C ASP A 434 7.71 -2.66 -14.76
N VAL A 435 8.88 -3.02 -15.25
CA VAL A 435 9.52 -2.40 -16.42
C VAL A 435 9.45 -3.36 -17.61
N GLY A 436 8.60 -3.02 -18.56
CA GLY A 436 8.42 -3.79 -19.79
C GLY A 436 7.59 -5.06 -19.61
N GLU A 437 6.66 -5.05 -18.65
CA GLU A 437 5.73 -6.16 -18.38
C GLU A 437 6.46 -7.48 -18.11
N THR A 438 7.54 -7.43 -17.33
CA THR A 438 8.39 -8.59 -17.03
C THR A 438 8.08 -9.24 -15.69
N ALA A 439 7.25 -8.62 -14.84
CA ALA A 439 6.73 -9.21 -13.61
C ALA A 439 5.58 -10.17 -13.94
N GLY A 440 5.89 -11.38 -14.37
CA GLY A 440 4.92 -12.38 -14.83
C GLY A 440 4.07 -13.00 -13.71
N ASP A 441 4.39 -12.76 -12.46
CA ASP A 441 3.73 -13.30 -11.26
C ASP A 441 2.54 -12.44 -10.75
N GLY A 442 2.32 -11.26 -11.37
CA GLY A 442 1.29 -10.31 -10.90
C GLY A 442 1.67 -9.50 -9.66
N SER A 443 2.92 -9.58 -9.19
CA SER A 443 3.44 -8.78 -8.06
C SER A 443 3.50 -7.28 -8.36
N GLY A 444 3.55 -6.90 -9.64
CA GLY A 444 3.75 -5.53 -10.11
C GLY A 444 5.18 -5.03 -9.93
N ILE A 445 6.15 -5.92 -9.68
CA ILE A 445 7.55 -5.57 -9.42
C ILE A 445 8.47 -6.38 -10.35
N SER A 446 9.23 -5.69 -11.20
CA SER A 446 10.41 -6.26 -11.84
C SER A 446 11.69 -5.58 -11.37
N ASP A 447 11.56 -4.37 -10.81
CA ASP A 447 12.69 -3.54 -10.43
C ASP A 447 12.39 -2.62 -9.25
N PHE A 448 13.43 -2.35 -8.45
CA PHE A 448 13.45 -1.23 -7.52
C PHE A 448 14.37 -0.12 -8.02
N PHE A 449 13.96 1.13 -7.78
CA PHE A 449 14.71 2.33 -8.10
C PHE A 449 15.04 3.06 -6.81
N SER A 450 16.34 3.12 -6.47
CA SER A 450 16.82 3.98 -5.39
C SER A 450 17.13 5.36 -5.96
N ILE A 451 16.48 6.39 -5.44
CA ILE A 451 16.51 7.75 -5.97
C ILE A 451 17.00 8.71 -4.87
N ASP A 452 17.93 9.58 -5.22
CA ASP A 452 18.32 10.69 -4.36
C ASP A 452 17.16 11.69 -4.28
N ALA A 453 16.46 11.71 -3.16
CA ALA A 453 15.29 12.56 -2.94
C ALA A 453 15.59 14.07 -3.02
N ALA A 454 16.84 14.50 -2.80
CA ALA A 454 17.20 15.91 -2.87
C ALA A 454 17.43 16.37 -4.32
N THR A 455 17.93 15.51 -5.18
CA THR A 455 18.33 15.87 -6.55
C THR A 455 17.46 15.24 -7.64
N GLY A 456 16.66 14.22 -7.31
CA GLY A 456 15.90 13.43 -8.27
C GLY A 456 16.77 12.53 -9.15
N LYS A 457 18.03 12.30 -8.79
CA LYS A 457 18.92 11.42 -9.56
C LYS A 457 18.73 9.97 -9.16
N LEU A 458 18.67 9.09 -10.15
CA LEU A 458 18.77 7.66 -9.91
C LEU A 458 20.15 7.34 -9.29
N LEU A 459 20.15 6.72 -8.12
CA LEU A 459 21.35 6.15 -7.50
C LEU A 459 21.65 4.79 -8.11
N VAL A 460 20.66 3.91 -8.11
CA VAL A 460 20.77 2.58 -8.71
C VAL A 460 19.40 2.00 -9.05
N ARG A 461 19.33 1.21 -10.10
CA ARG A 461 18.22 0.30 -10.42
C ARG A 461 18.61 -1.11 -9.95
N ILE A 462 17.73 -1.76 -9.23
CA ILE A 462 17.90 -3.08 -8.65
C ILE A 462 16.91 -4.02 -9.33
N PRO A 463 17.36 -4.92 -10.22
CA PRO A 463 16.49 -5.94 -10.76
C PRO A 463 15.97 -6.85 -9.64
N ALA A 464 14.66 -7.05 -9.60
CA ALA A 464 13.98 -7.96 -8.70
C ALA A 464 13.20 -8.96 -9.55
N ASP A 465 13.86 -10.03 -9.92
CA ASP A 465 13.31 -11.12 -10.72
C ASP A 465 12.13 -11.75 -9.97
N ALA A 466 10.94 -11.65 -10.54
CA ALA A 466 9.70 -12.13 -9.95
C ALA A 466 9.68 -13.66 -9.70
N GLU A 467 10.49 -14.42 -10.46
CA GLU A 467 10.66 -15.86 -10.20
C GLU A 467 11.53 -16.17 -8.96
N LYS A 468 12.11 -15.13 -8.34
CA LYS A 468 13.04 -15.29 -7.20
C LYS A 468 12.62 -14.54 -5.95
N TYR A 469 11.78 -13.52 -6.07
CA TYR A 469 11.47 -12.60 -4.97
C TYR A 469 9.96 -12.33 -4.89
N ALA A 470 9.38 -12.64 -3.76
CA ALA A 470 7.94 -12.67 -3.52
C ALA A 470 7.33 -11.35 -3.00
N ALA A 471 8.05 -10.24 -3.06
CA ALA A 471 7.49 -8.94 -2.63
C ALA A 471 6.36 -8.49 -3.57
N ASN A 472 5.32 -7.86 -3.01
CA ASN A 472 4.11 -7.49 -3.74
C ASN A 472 3.80 -5.99 -3.61
N CYS A 473 3.44 -5.33 -4.75
CA CYS A 473 2.89 -3.98 -4.80
C CYS A 473 1.63 -3.99 -5.69
N ARG A 474 0.50 -3.57 -5.14
CA ARG A 474 -0.73 -3.49 -5.94
C ARG A 474 -0.59 -2.43 -7.03
N SER A 475 -0.98 -2.77 -8.24
CA SER A 475 -0.71 -1.95 -9.44
C SER A 475 -1.40 -0.58 -9.45
N THR A 476 -2.50 -0.38 -8.74
CA THR A 476 -3.32 0.84 -8.81
C THR A 476 -3.05 1.85 -7.71
N GLU A 477 -2.34 1.47 -6.65
CA GLU A 477 -2.06 2.33 -5.50
C GLU A 477 -0.57 2.67 -5.42
N VAL A 478 -0.26 3.92 -5.09
CA VAL A 478 1.14 4.40 -5.02
C VAL A 478 1.85 3.92 -3.75
N GLU A 479 1.14 3.76 -2.65
CA GLU A 479 1.71 3.28 -1.37
C GLU A 479 1.15 1.90 -1.00
N SER A 480 1.26 0.94 -1.92
CA SER A 480 0.60 -0.36 -1.79
C SER A 480 1.53 -1.53 -1.45
N CYS A 481 2.84 -1.34 -1.49
CA CYS A 481 3.79 -2.45 -1.30
C CYS A 481 3.68 -3.10 0.07
N GLN A 482 3.72 -4.42 0.07
CA GLN A 482 3.65 -5.28 1.26
C GLN A 482 4.80 -6.29 1.26
N GLN A 483 5.01 -6.94 2.40
CA GLN A 483 5.99 -8.02 2.56
C GLN A 483 7.44 -7.58 2.27
N LEU A 484 7.74 -6.30 2.46
CA LEU A 484 9.09 -5.76 2.31
C LEU A 484 9.34 -4.64 3.33
N ALA A 485 10.62 -4.36 3.60
CA ALA A 485 11.01 -3.28 4.49
C ALA A 485 12.21 -2.51 3.93
N VAL A 486 12.28 -1.22 4.21
CA VAL A 486 13.40 -0.36 3.82
C VAL A 486 14.02 0.28 5.05
N GLY A 487 15.33 0.11 5.21
CA GLY A 487 16.13 0.66 6.30
C GLY A 487 17.60 0.29 6.13
N ASN A 488 18.50 0.83 6.97
CA ASN A 488 19.92 0.53 6.92
C ASN A 488 20.55 0.72 5.53
N ASN A 489 20.04 1.64 4.72
CA ASN A 489 20.39 1.80 3.31
C ASN A 489 20.18 0.52 2.46
N ARG A 490 19.17 -0.29 2.81
CA ARG A 490 18.82 -1.55 2.14
C ARG A 490 17.31 -1.67 1.94
N VAL A 491 16.92 -2.42 0.92
CA VAL A 491 15.58 -3.01 0.81
C VAL A 491 15.69 -4.49 1.20
N TYR A 492 14.79 -4.93 2.07
CA TYR A 492 14.68 -6.31 2.55
C TYR A 492 13.40 -6.91 1.98
N LEU A 493 13.48 -8.09 1.36
CA LEU A 493 12.35 -8.77 0.74
C LEU A 493 12.50 -10.29 0.86
N PRO A 494 11.40 -11.04 0.82
CA PRO A 494 11.44 -12.50 0.81
C PRO A 494 11.89 -13.01 -0.56
N THR A 495 12.52 -14.19 -0.58
CA THR A 495 12.61 -14.99 -1.80
C THR A 495 11.28 -15.70 -2.08
N GLU A 496 11.09 -16.16 -3.31
CA GLU A 496 10.05 -17.14 -3.62
C GLU A 496 10.25 -18.41 -2.79
N GLU A 497 9.16 -19.13 -2.56
CA GLU A 497 9.16 -20.40 -1.87
C GLU A 497 9.90 -21.46 -2.69
N HIS A 498 10.63 -22.32 -2.00
CA HIS A 498 11.36 -23.44 -2.58
C HIS A 498 11.34 -24.65 -1.64
N GLU A 499 11.63 -25.84 -2.17
CA GLU A 499 11.71 -27.06 -1.36
C GLU A 499 12.65 -26.86 -0.16
N GLY A 500 12.15 -27.13 1.04
CA GLY A 500 12.93 -27.09 2.26
C GLY A 500 13.86 -28.30 2.40
N GLY A 501 14.77 -28.24 3.37
CA GLY A 501 15.65 -29.37 3.70
C GLY A 501 14.94 -30.55 4.42
N GLY A 502 13.64 -30.43 4.71
CA GLY A 502 12.81 -31.44 5.35
C GLY A 502 12.17 -32.42 4.37
N GLU A 503 11.43 -33.39 4.91
CA GLU A 503 10.77 -34.44 4.12
C GLU A 503 9.56 -33.90 3.31
N TYR A 504 8.92 -32.82 3.77
CA TYR A 504 7.77 -32.15 3.14
C TYR A 504 7.68 -30.68 3.57
N GLY A 505 7.34 -29.81 2.63
CA GLY A 505 7.01 -28.40 2.84
C GLY A 505 8.09 -27.43 2.34
N ASP A 506 7.60 -26.27 1.93
CA ASP A 506 8.41 -25.23 1.36
C ASP A 506 8.99 -24.29 2.44
N THR A 507 10.01 -23.56 2.07
CA THR A 507 10.66 -22.53 2.89
C THR A 507 11.10 -21.38 2.00
N ASN A 508 11.51 -20.26 2.61
CA ASN A 508 12.11 -19.14 1.91
C ASN A 508 13.12 -18.41 2.82
N GLU A 509 13.71 -17.35 2.28
CA GLU A 509 14.62 -16.48 3.01
C GLU A 509 14.24 -15.02 2.88
N ILE A 510 14.62 -14.19 3.87
CA ILE A 510 14.70 -12.75 3.70
C ILE A 510 16.12 -12.39 3.28
N VAL A 511 16.22 -11.73 2.14
CA VAL A 511 17.46 -11.19 1.56
C VAL A 511 17.44 -9.67 1.55
N SER A 512 18.56 -9.02 1.24
CA SER A 512 18.58 -7.57 1.07
C SER A 512 19.45 -7.10 -0.06
N PHE A 513 19.12 -5.92 -0.59
CA PHE A 513 19.89 -5.22 -1.60
C PHE A 513 20.34 -3.86 -1.07
N ASP A 514 21.58 -3.51 -1.31
CA ASP A 514 22.15 -2.21 -0.95
C ASP A 514 21.62 -1.13 -1.90
N LEU A 515 21.05 -0.07 -1.38
CA LEU A 515 20.41 1.01 -2.13
C LEU A 515 21.38 1.97 -2.83
N THR A 516 22.68 1.83 -2.59
CA THR A 516 23.72 2.62 -3.28
C THR A 516 24.31 1.85 -4.45
N THR A 517 24.55 0.55 -4.25
CA THR A 517 25.24 -0.29 -5.23
C THR A 517 24.34 -1.19 -6.06
N GLY A 518 23.10 -1.40 -5.60
CA GLY A 518 22.16 -2.33 -6.21
C GLY A 518 22.49 -3.81 -6.04
N LYS A 519 23.54 -4.12 -5.28
CA LYS A 519 23.97 -5.51 -5.11
C LYS A 519 23.23 -6.16 -3.95
N GLN A 520 22.84 -7.42 -4.15
CA GLN A 520 22.39 -8.26 -3.07
C GLN A 520 23.53 -8.40 -2.04
N THR A 521 23.21 -8.27 -0.77
CA THR A 521 24.16 -8.55 0.30
C THR A 521 24.32 -10.06 0.43
N GLY A 522 25.48 -10.51 0.88
CA GLY A 522 25.76 -11.95 0.95
C GLY A 522 25.01 -12.68 2.07
N ASP A 523 24.43 -11.94 3.00
CA ASP A 523 23.72 -12.49 4.16
C ASP A 523 22.23 -12.65 3.88
N ARG A 524 21.62 -13.66 4.53
CA ARG A 524 20.20 -13.96 4.46
C ARG A 524 19.69 -14.52 5.78
N ALA A 525 18.41 -14.43 6.01
CA ALA A 525 17.75 -15.05 7.14
C ALA A 525 16.82 -16.16 6.62
N ASP A 526 17.11 -17.41 6.94
CA ASP A 526 16.30 -18.56 6.54
C ASP A 526 15.03 -18.64 7.40
N ALA A 527 13.88 -18.90 6.79
CA ALA A 527 12.64 -19.12 7.55
C ALA A 527 12.69 -20.38 8.41
N GLY A 528 13.51 -21.35 8.02
CA GLY A 528 13.68 -22.63 8.70
C GLY A 528 12.69 -23.67 8.20
N ASP A 529 12.78 -24.85 8.77
CA ASP A 529 12.06 -26.01 8.28
C ASP A 529 10.54 -25.81 8.19
N ARG A 530 10.02 -25.81 6.95
CA ARG A 530 8.60 -25.69 6.60
C ARG A 530 7.92 -24.37 7.02
N TYR A 531 8.69 -23.33 7.36
CA TYR A 531 8.18 -21.98 7.52
C TYR A 531 8.49 -21.17 6.28
N THR A 532 7.58 -20.30 5.91
CA THR A 532 7.87 -19.15 5.04
C THR A 532 7.83 -17.86 5.85
N MET A 533 8.51 -16.80 5.42
CA MET A 533 8.52 -15.57 6.18
C MET A 533 8.65 -14.33 5.29
N PHE A 534 8.11 -13.23 5.79
CA PHE A 534 8.22 -11.93 5.15
C PHE A 534 8.42 -10.80 6.17
N PRO A 535 9.08 -9.70 5.76
CA PRO A 535 9.25 -8.53 6.60
C PRO A 535 7.92 -7.82 6.86
N LEU A 536 7.71 -7.36 8.10
CA LEU A 536 6.60 -6.48 8.47
C LEU A 536 7.03 -5.02 8.50
N ARG A 537 8.17 -4.73 9.12
CA ARG A 537 8.69 -3.36 9.28
C ARG A 537 10.12 -3.37 9.83
N MET A 538 10.74 -2.20 9.77
CA MET A 538 11.96 -1.95 10.53
C MET A 538 11.64 -1.69 12.01
N ASP A 539 12.58 -2.05 12.88
CA ASP A 539 12.62 -1.72 14.30
C ASP A 539 14.05 -1.28 14.68
N GLY A 540 14.32 0.01 14.56
CA GLY A 540 15.69 0.52 14.58
C GLY A 540 16.51 -0.07 13.44
N GLY A 541 17.60 -0.75 13.76
CA GLY A 541 18.44 -1.47 12.78
C GLY A 541 17.99 -2.89 12.48
N ASN A 542 16.94 -3.38 13.15
CA ASN A 542 16.43 -4.73 12.99
C ASN A 542 15.19 -4.78 12.09
N ILE A 543 14.91 -5.94 11.53
CA ILE A 543 13.71 -6.23 10.77
C ILE A 543 12.78 -7.07 11.65
N ILE A 544 11.54 -6.64 11.85
CA ILE A 544 10.49 -7.49 12.40
C ILE A 544 9.87 -8.25 11.24
N ALA A 545 9.85 -9.57 11.33
CA ALA A 545 9.27 -10.45 10.32
C ALA A 545 8.26 -11.42 10.94
N TYR A 546 7.27 -11.78 10.15
CA TYR A 546 6.33 -12.84 10.46
C TYR A 546 6.77 -14.10 9.72
N LYS A 547 6.73 -15.23 10.43
CA LYS A 547 6.92 -16.58 9.87
C LYS A 547 5.57 -17.26 9.81
N GLU A 548 5.11 -17.55 8.60
CA GLU A 548 3.89 -18.31 8.36
C GLU A 548 4.08 -19.77 8.82
N PRO A 549 3.10 -20.33 9.51
CA PRO A 549 3.27 -21.64 10.11
C PRO A 549 3.07 -22.78 9.11
N PRO A 550 3.81 -23.88 9.26
CA PRO A 550 3.42 -25.14 8.64
C PRO A 550 2.16 -25.70 9.31
N TYR A 551 1.60 -26.74 8.72
CA TYR A 551 0.33 -27.35 9.15
C TYR A 551 0.30 -27.87 10.60
N ASP A 552 1.44 -28.06 11.26
CA ASP A 552 1.58 -28.66 12.60
C ASP A 552 2.17 -27.71 13.66
N LYS A 553 2.41 -26.45 13.32
CA LYS A 553 2.99 -25.45 14.25
C LYS A 553 2.23 -24.14 14.16
N GLY A 554 2.38 -23.27 15.15
CA GLY A 554 1.92 -21.88 15.08
C GLY A 554 2.95 -20.98 14.43
N GLY A 555 2.51 -19.81 13.93
CA GLY A 555 3.35 -18.80 13.36
C GLY A 555 4.27 -18.15 14.39
N GLN A 556 5.25 -17.40 13.91
CA GLN A 556 6.23 -16.73 14.78
C GLN A 556 6.46 -15.28 14.35
N ILE A 557 6.71 -14.42 15.31
CA ILE A 557 7.34 -13.13 15.09
C ILE A 557 8.81 -13.24 15.47
N VAL A 558 9.67 -12.83 14.56
CA VAL A 558 11.12 -12.78 14.78
C VAL A 558 11.66 -11.37 14.56
N SER A 559 12.68 -11.01 15.37
CA SER A 559 13.54 -9.87 15.12
C SER A 559 14.80 -10.37 14.42
N ILE A 560 15.09 -9.83 13.25
CA ILE A 560 16.28 -10.16 12.46
C ILE A 560 17.25 -9.00 12.58
N ASP A 561 18.44 -9.26 13.07
CA ASP A 561 19.52 -8.25 13.12
C ASP A 561 19.92 -7.84 11.69
N GLY A 562 19.77 -6.55 11.37
CA GLY A 562 19.99 -6.05 10.01
C GLY A 562 21.44 -6.10 9.51
N SER A 563 22.42 -6.45 10.37
CA SER A 563 23.82 -6.60 10.01
C SER A 563 24.27 -8.04 9.88
N THR A 564 23.79 -8.92 10.77
CA THR A 564 24.22 -10.31 10.88
C THR A 564 23.18 -11.31 10.40
N PHE A 565 21.96 -10.86 10.15
CA PHE A 565 20.77 -11.67 9.81
C PHE A 565 20.43 -12.74 10.85
N LYS A 566 21.00 -12.61 12.07
CA LYS A 566 20.66 -13.48 13.18
C LYS A 566 19.23 -13.19 13.64
N GLN A 567 18.45 -14.26 13.75
CA GLN A 567 17.06 -14.19 14.21
C GLN A 567 16.97 -14.34 15.73
N THR A 568 16.00 -13.65 16.31
CA THR A 568 15.57 -13.78 17.70
C THR A 568 14.04 -13.85 17.72
N VAL A 569 13.50 -14.94 18.29
CA VAL A 569 12.05 -15.11 18.40
C VAL A 569 11.50 -14.14 19.43
N LEU A 570 10.47 -13.40 19.07
CA LEU A 570 9.74 -12.49 19.95
C LEU A 570 8.39 -13.05 20.38
N LEU A 571 7.74 -13.83 19.52
CA LEU A 571 6.45 -14.46 19.78
C LEU A 571 6.40 -15.77 19.00
N GLU A 572 5.88 -16.82 19.63
CA GLU A 572 5.56 -18.10 18.99
C GLU A 572 4.10 -18.45 19.32
N ASN A 573 3.26 -18.48 18.31
CA ASN A 573 1.83 -18.74 18.44
C ASN A 573 1.57 -20.21 18.82
N PRO A 574 0.41 -20.52 19.43
CA PRO A 574 0.06 -21.91 19.77
C PRO A 574 -0.06 -22.80 18.54
N GLY A 575 0.46 -24.02 18.64
CA GLY A 575 0.36 -25.03 17.57
C GLY A 575 -0.87 -25.94 17.66
N ASP A 576 -1.82 -25.67 18.56
CA ASP A 576 -3.09 -26.42 18.59
C ASP A 576 -3.99 -26.06 17.40
N GLU A 577 -4.83 -27.02 16.99
CA GLU A 577 -5.66 -26.92 15.80
C GLU A 577 -6.52 -25.65 15.79
N SER A 578 -7.17 -25.31 16.90
CA SER A 578 -8.05 -24.14 16.98
C SER A 578 -7.32 -22.81 16.79
N ALA A 579 -6.10 -22.68 17.32
CA ALA A 579 -5.29 -21.48 17.18
C ALA A 579 -4.74 -21.35 15.75
N ARG A 580 -4.27 -22.48 15.18
CA ARG A 580 -3.76 -22.52 13.80
C ARG A 580 -4.85 -22.22 12.78
N ASP A 581 -6.02 -22.86 12.89
CA ASP A 581 -7.15 -22.62 11.98
C ASP A 581 -7.55 -21.14 11.98
N ALA A 582 -7.53 -20.50 13.16
CA ALA A 582 -7.78 -19.08 13.26
C ALA A 582 -6.65 -18.23 12.63
N GLU A 583 -5.39 -18.61 12.81
CA GLU A 583 -4.24 -17.92 12.24
C GLU A 583 -4.19 -18.04 10.71
N THR A 584 -4.38 -19.25 10.19
CA THR A 584 -4.29 -19.55 8.76
C THR A 584 -5.59 -19.25 7.98
N SER A 585 -6.64 -18.76 8.66
CA SER A 585 -7.86 -18.30 7.97
C SER A 585 -7.64 -17.00 7.17
N PHE A 586 -6.54 -16.30 7.41
CA PHE A 586 -6.16 -15.07 6.71
C PHE A 586 -5.16 -15.36 5.59
N SER A 587 -5.37 -14.76 4.44
CA SER A 587 -4.36 -14.78 3.37
C SER A 587 -3.33 -13.70 3.62
N SER A 588 -2.04 -14.05 3.58
CA SER A 588 -0.93 -13.11 3.76
C SER A 588 -0.93 -11.96 2.74
N ASP A 589 -1.52 -12.16 1.56
CA ASP A 589 -1.63 -11.13 0.51
C ASP A 589 -2.77 -10.14 0.74
N TYR A 590 -3.76 -10.51 1.56
CA TYR A 590 -4.99 -9.72 1.75
C TYR A 590 -5.29 -9.41 3.21
N ALA A 591 -4.36 -9.68 4.11
CA ALA A 591 -4.47 -9.37 5.52
C ALA A 591 -3.45 -8.33 5.97
N GLU A 592 -3.79 -7.62 7.03
CA GLU A 592 -2.86 -6.72 7.72
C GLU A 592 -2.23 -7.45 8.91
N PHE A 593 -0.92 -7.33 9.03
CA PHE A 593 -0.13 -7.88 10.13
C PHE A 593 0.48 -6.74 10.92
N LEU A 594 0.05 -6.56 12.16
CA LEU A 594 0.66 -5.60 13.09
C LEU A 594 1.29 -6.32 14.28
N TYR A 595 2.55 -6.01 14.54
CA TYR A 595 3.24 -6.46 15.74
C TYR A 595 3.75 -5.28 16.56
N GLY A 596 3.47 -5.30 17.84
CA GLY A 596 3.98 -4.32 18.79
C GLY A 596 3.60 -4.68 20.23
N ASN A 597 4.43 -4.27 21.17
CA ASN A 597 4.20 -4.51 22.60
C ASN A 597 3.97 -6.01 22.92
N GLY A 598 4.68 -6.92 22.25
CA GLY A 598 4.58 -8.36 22.45
C GLY A 598 3.30 -9.01 21.95
N ARG A 599 2.57 -8.36 21.03
CA ARG A 599 1.33 -8.88 20.45
C ARG A 599 1.34 -8.78 18.93
N LEU A 600 0.82 -9.84 18.30
CA LEU A 600 0.54 -9.90 16.87
C LEU A 600 -0.97 -9.77 16.66
N TYR A 601 -1.37 -8.93 15.72
CA TYR A 601 -2.74 -8.77 15.24
C TYR A 601 -2.76 -9.08 13.75
N ILE A 602 -3.60 -10.04 13.36
CA ILE A 602 -3.85 -10.39 11.97
C ILE A 602 -5.29 -9.98 11.68
N SER A 603 -5.54 -9.23 10.62
CA SER A 603 -6.87 -8.70 10.34
C SER A 603 -7.17 -8.59 8.85
N GLU A 604 -8.43 -8.76 8.48
CA GLU A 604 -8.90 -8.65 7.10
C GLU A 604 -8.79 -7.22 6.57
N MET A 605 -8.44 -7.07 5.29
CA MET A 605 -8.51 -5.80 4.55
C MET A 605 -9.85 -5.66 3.81
N MET A 606 -10.45 -6.78 3.43
CA MET A 606 -11.77 -6.84 2.81
C MET A 606 -12.56 -8.01 3.35
N ILE A 607 -13.85 -7.79 3.56
CA ILE A 607 -14.78 -8.83 3.95
C ILE A 607 -15.89 -8.97 2.91
N SER A 608 -16.44 -10.16 2.77
CA SER A 608 -17.52 -10.44 1.82
C SER A 608 -18.64 -11.25 2.47
N LYS A 609 -19.75 -11.42 1.75
CA LYS A 609 -20.79 -12.34 2.17
C LYS A 609 -20.19 -13.74 2.34
N PRO A 610 -20.41 -14.42 3.48
CA PRO A 610 -19.96 -15.79 3.68
C PRO A 610 -20.40 -16.71 2.56
N ARG A 611 -19.51 -17.61 2.12
CA ARG A 611 -19.84 -18.62 1.11
C ARG A 611 -20.75 -19.68 1.72
N GLU A 612 -21.73 -20.20 0.97
CA GLU A 612 -22.62 -21.27 1.43
C GLU A 612 -21.84 -22.57 1.79
N SER A 613 -20.70 -22.78 1.15
CA SER A 613 -19.81 -23.92 1.42
C SER A 613 -19.04 -23.82 2.74
N SER A 614 -18.91 -22.63 3.31
CA SER A 614 -18.22 -22.37 4.59
C SER A 614 -19.18 -22.32 5.79
N LEU A 615 -20.42 -22.83 5.63
CA LEU A 615 -21.39 -22.95 6.73
C LEU A 615 -20.83 -23.89 7.81
N GLY A 616 -20.21 -23.33 8.81
CA GLY A 616 -19.56 -24.04 9.92
C GLY A 616 -18.18 -23.51 10.25
N ASP A 617 -17.50 -22.88 9.29
CA ASP A 617 -16.20 -22.28 9.52
C ASP A 617 -16.36 -20.90 10.19
N LYS A 618 -15.51 -20.62 11.16
CA LYS A 618 -15.50 -19.34 11.83
C LYS A 618 -14.69 -18.36 10.99
N GLU A 619 -15.35 -17.31 10.52
CA GLU A 619 -14.70 -16.19 9.84
C GLU A 619 -14.38 -15.08 10.86
N TYR A 620 -13.15 -14.61 10.85
CA TYR A 620 -12.68 -13.60 11.79
C TYR A 620 -12.37 -12.28 11.05
N LEU A 621 -12.72 -11.16 11.69
CA LEU A 621 -12.23 -9.84 11.29
C LEU A 621 -10.81 -9.62 11.80
N VAL A 622 -10.53 -10.09 13.01
CA VAL A 622 -9.23 -9.97 13.68
C VAL A 622 -8.97 -11.19 14.54
N VAL A 623 -7.74 -11.68 14.50
CA VAL A 623 -7.20 -12.61 15.51
C VAL A 623 -5.95 -11.96 16.11
N ALA A 624 -5.85 -12.00 17.44
CA ALA A 624 -4.72 -11.45 18.17
C ALA A 624 -4.03 -12.55 19.01
N PHE A 625 -2.71 -12.55 18.96
CA PHE A 625 -1.85 -13.41 19.75
C PHE A 625 -0.95 -12.56 20.65
N GLY A 626 -0.57 -13.09 21.81
CA GLY A 626 0.33 -12.35 22.69
C GLY A 626 0.93 -13.23 23.76
N THR A 627 2.07 -12.80 24.32
CA THR A 627 2.68 -13.42 25.49
C THR A 627 1.92 -13.00 26.74
N SER A 628 1.68 -13.94 27.64
CA SER A 628 1.03 -13.69 28.94
C SER A 628 1.92 -12.90 29.91
#